data_541e93c4f550e8d578e3147905527aa6
#
_entry.id   541e93c4f550e8d578e3147905527aa6
#
_cell.length_a   1.000
_cell.length_b   1.000
_cell.length_c   1.000
_cell.angle_alpha   90.00
_cell.angle_beta   90.00
_cell.angle_gamma   90.00
#
_symmetry.space_group_name_H-M   'P 1'
#
loop_
_entity.id
_entity.type
_entity.pdbx_description
1 polymer ?
#
loop_
_entity_poly.entity_id
_entity_poly.type
_entity_poly.pdbx_seq_one_letter_code
_entity_poly.pdbx_strand_id
1 'polypeptide(L)' 'MYHAGEYAIYGGKLYLCKQDTAYSPDEYAAAWESVEE' A
#
# COMPACT_ATOMS: atom_id res chain seq x y z
N MET A 1 1.48 -2.46 11.41
CA MET A 1 2.55 -2.57 10.43
C MET A 1 2.09 -3.38 9.22
N TYR A 2 2.51 -2.97 8.04
CA TYR A 2 2.12 -3.65 6.80
C TYR A 2 3.26 -4.50 6.31
N HIS A 3 2.91 -5.62 5.70
CA HIS A 3 3.90 -6.57 5.21
C HIS A 3 3.83 -6.64 3.69
N ALA A 4 4.95 -6.92 3.08
CA ALA A 4 5.00 -7.07 1.63
C ALA A 4 4.00 -8.13 1.18
N GLY A 5 3.26 -7.81 0.13
CA GLY A 5 2.22 -8.70 -0.39
C GLY A 5 0.84 -8.44 0.14
N GLU A 6 0.70 -7.53 1.08
CA GLU A 6 -0.61 -7.17 1.62
C GLU A 6 -1.29 -6.15 0.73
N TYR A 7 -2.61 -6.19 0.75
CA TYR A 7 -3.42 -5.23 0.02
C TYR A 7 -4.13 -4.31 1.00
N ALA A 8 -4.33 -3.08 0.59
CA ALA A 8 -5.06 -2.11 1.40
C ALA A 8 -5.84 -1.20 0.49
N ILE A 9 -7.00 -0.78 0.97
CA ILE A 9 -7.82 0.19 0.24
C ILE A 9 -7.67 1.51 0.93
N TYR A 10 -7.28 2.51 0.18
CA TYR A 10 -7.06 3.83 0.73
C TYR A 10 -7.53 4.88 -0.26
N GLY A 11 -8.40 5.77 0.21
CA GLY A 11 -8.95 6.79 -0.66
C GLY A 11 -9.73 6.24 -1.83
N GLY A 12 -10.34 5.07 -1.67
CA GLY A 12 -11.11 4.45 -2.72
C GLY A 12 -10.28 3.69 -3.74
N LYS A 13 -8.99 3.53 -3.47
CA LYS A 13 -8.10 2.85 -4.39
C LYS A 13 -7.45 1.67 -3.71
N LEU A 14 -7.16 0.64 -4.49
CA LEU A 14 -6.51 -0.55 -3.98
C LEU A 14 -4.99 -0.44 -4.18
N TYR A 15 -4.27 -0.69 -3.10
CA TYR A 15 -2.81 -0.63 -3.12
C TYR A 15 -2.22 -1.95 -2.69
N LEU A 16 -1.11 -2.30 -3.30
CA LEU A 16 -0.34 -3.49 -2.93
C LEU A 16 0.93 -3.06 -2.23
N CYS A 17 1.16 -3.60 -1.06
CA CYS A 17 2.36 -3.30 -0.30
C CYS A 17 3.54 -4.05 -0.93
N LYS A 18 4.59 -3.33 -1.28
CA LYS A 18 5.74 -3.91 -1.95
C LYS A 18 6.86 -4.28 -0.99
N GLN A 19 6.83 -3.73 0.21
CA GLN A 19 7.84 -4.02 1.22
C GLN A 19 7.24 -3.74 2.58
N ASP A 20 7.80 -4.35 3.61
CA ASP A 20 7.32 -4.12 4.97
C ASP A 20 7.46 -2.65 5.31
N THR A 21 6.40 -2.07 5.82
CA THR A 21 6.41 -0.66 6.19
C THR A 21 5.41 -0.43 7.30
N ALA A 22 5.66 0.58 8.11
CA ALA A 22 4.73 0.99 9.14
C ALA A 22 3.84 2.14 8.66
N TYR A 23 4.01 2.57 7.42
CA TYR A 23 3.30 3.72 6.90
C TYR A 23 2.25 3.32 5.89
N SER A 24 1.15 4.06 5.86
CA SER A 24 0.07 3.81 4.93
C SER A 24 0.47 4.28 3.52
N PRO A 25 -0.31 3.90 2.48
CA PRO A 25 -0.02 4.38 1.12
C PRO A 25 -0.03 5.88 1.02
N ASP A 26 -0.78 6.53 1.89
CA ASP A 26 -0.86 7.99 1.89
C ASP A 26 0.44 8.61 2.38
N GLU A 27 1.09 7.95 3.34
CA GLU A 27 2.28 8.51 3.95
C GLU A 27 3.56 8.08 3.25
N TYR A 28 3.57 6.89 2.69
CA TYR A 28 4.79 6.38 2.08
C TYR A 28 4.44 5.63 0.81
N ALA A 29 4.13 6.36 -0.21
CA ALA A 29 3.68 5.77 -1.46
C ALA A 29 4.76 4.93 -2.14
N ALA A 30 6.02 5.16 -1.82
CA ALA A 30 7.11 4.42 -2.43
C ALA A 30 7.05 2.94 -2.09
N ALA A 31 6.45 2.59 -0.95
CA ALA A 31 6.33 1.20 -0.54
C ALA A 31 5.05 0.55 -1.07
N TRP A 32 4.24 1.30 -1.81
CA TRP A 32 2.95 0.82 -2.26
C TRP A 32 2.80 1.00 -3.74
N GLU A 33 2.06 0.09 -4.34
CA GLU A 33 1.79 0.16 -5.77
C GLU A 33 0.29 0.16 -5.97
N SER A 34 -0.19 1.08 -6.80
CA SER A 34 -1.60 1.14 -7.13
C SER A 34 -1.95 -0.03 -8.05
N VAL A 35 -2.94 -0.83 -7.65
CA VAL A 35 -3.37 -1.97 -8.46
C VAL A 35 -4.80 -1.82 -8.91
N GLU A 36 -5.24 -0.61 -8.95
CA GLU A 36 -6.60 -0.31 -9.36
C GLU A 36 -6.76 -0.57 -10.86
N GLU A 37 -7.94 -1.02 -11.22
CA GLU A 37 -8.27 -1.33 -12.60
C GLU A 37 -8.60 -0.09 -13.39
#